data_5fb3b2cd92138d9f556f1c5445368f66
#
_entry.id   5fb3b2cd92138d9f556f1c5445368f66
#
_cell.length_a   1.000
_cell.length_b   1.000
_cell.length_c   1.000
_cell.angle_alpha   90.00
_cell.angle_beta   90.00
_cell.angle_gamma   90.00
#
_symmetry.space_group_name_H-M   'P 1'
#
loop_
_entity.id
_entity.type
_entity.pdbx_description
1 polymer ?
#
loop_
_entity_poly.entity_id
_entity_poly.type
_entity_poly.pdbx_seq_one_letter_code
_entity_poly.pdbx_strand_id
1 'polypeptide(L)'
;MLKQILLLACVVTLAVGCKDKASPEVKTVDTASADMTLAFDPNATYAKAEFGIEGMTCAIGCAKTIERKIAKMDGVKYAKVDFDKKLAMVEYDEAKVTPADLEKTVTKAGEAYKVKDMKTVEEFSEK
;
A
#
# COMPACT_ATOMS: atom_id res chain seq x y z
N MET A 1 -3.23 68.67 -13.54
CA MET A 1 -2.89 68.20 -12.18
C MET A 1 -3.81 67.06 -11.71
N LEU A 2 -5.10 67.14 -11.93
CA LEU A 2 -6.03 66.07 -11.52
C LEU A 2 -5.79 64.72 -12.22
N LYS A 3 -5.38 64.75 -13.49
CA LYS A 3 -5.13 63.58 -14.34
C LYS A 3 -3.87 62.80 -13.95
N GLN A 4 -2.87 63.48 -13.34
CA GLN A 4 -1.66 62.82 -12.84
C GLN A 4 -1.87 62.17 -11.47
N ILE A 5 -2.76 62.73 -10.67
CA ILE A 5 -3.09 62.15 -9.35
C ILE A 5 -3.87 60.84 -9.52
N LEU A 6 -4.72 60.74 -10.56
CA LEU A 6 -5.49 59.55 -10.87
C LEU A 6 -4.60 58.39 -11.36
N LEU A 7 -3.50 58.69 -12.04
CA LEU A 7 -2.53 57.66 -12.49
C LEU A 7 -1.64 57.15 -11.36
N LEU A 8 -1.34 57.96 -10.36
CA LEU A 8 -0.60 57.55 -9.18
C LEU A 8 -1.42 56.68 -8.22
N ALA A 9 -2.73 56.90 -8.18
CA ALA A 9 -3.63 56.08 -7.37
C ALA A 9 -3.81 54.65 -7.91
N CYS A 10 -3.69 54.44 -9.22
CA CYS A 10 -3.80 53.09 -9.84
C CYS A 10 -2.57 52.21 -9.65
N VAL A 11 -1.39 52.78 -9.38
CA VAL A 11 -0.15 52.01 -9.23
C VAL A 11 0.01 51.41 -7.83
N VAL A 12 -0.67 51.99 -6.82
CA VAL A 12 -0.55 51.53 -5.43
C VAL A 12 -1.44 50.34 -5.10
N THR A 13 -2.45 50.05 -5.94
CA THR A 13 -3.41 48.95 -5.68
C THR A 13 -2.99 47.59 -6.24
N LEU A 14 -1.86 47.47 -6.93
CA LEU A 14 -1.36 46.23 -7.52
C LEU A 14 -0.28 45.52 -6.68
N ALA A 15 0.00 46.01 -5.48
CA ALA A 15 1.04 45.43 -4.60
C ALA A 15 0.49 44.63 -3.41
N VAL A 16 -0.80 44.24 -3.41
CA VAL A 16 -1.37 43.35 -2.39
C VAL A 16 -1.96 42.15 -3.13
N GLY A 17 -1.12 41.32 -3.60
CA GLY A 17 -1.53 40.09 -4.22
C GLY A 17 -0.45 39.02 -4.06
N CYS A 18 -0.86 37.91 -3.52
CA CYS A 18 -0.14 36.64 -3.51
C CYS A 18 1.00 36.53 -2.50
N LYS A 19 0.61 36.53 -1.24
CA LYS A 19 1.34 35.79 -0.25
C LYS A 19 0.59 34.48 0.04
N ASP A 20 0.25 33.76 -1.01
CA ASP A 20 0.00 32.34 -0.90
C ASP A 20 1.35 31.65 -0.94
N LYS A 21 1.99 31.60 0.21
CA LYS A 21 2.87 30.52 0.56
C LYS A 21 2.00 29.32 0.92
N ALA A 22 1.24 28.81 -0.01
CA ALA A 22 1.08 27.40 -0.11
C ALA A 22 2.41 26.88 -0.66
N SER A 23 3.38 26.70 0.19
CA SER A 23 4.36 25.67 0.01
C SER A 23 3.52 24.40 -0.19
N PRO A 24 3.52 23.75 -1.35
CA PRO A 24 3.16 22.36 -1.37
C PRO A 24 4.24 21.75 -0.49
N GLU A 25 3.88 21.46 0.74
CA GLU A 25 4.50 20.37 1.44
C GLU A 25 4.30 19.20 0.48
N VAL A 26 5.31 18.97 -0.33
CA VAL A 26 5.51 17.69 -0.96
C VAL A 26 5.66 16.77 0.23
N LYS A 27 4.53 16.29 0.76
CA LYS A 27 4.55 15.01 1.38
C LYS A 27 5.11 14.14 0.29
N THR A 28 6.39 13.85 0.37
CA THR A 28 6.93 12.63 -0.15
C THR A 28 5.93 11.60 0.32
N VAL A 29 4.98 11.29 -0.55
CA VAL A 29 4.30 10.04 -0.49
C VAL A 29 5.43 9.08 -0.75
N ASP A 30 6.10 8.68 0.32
CA ASP A 30 6.78 7.44 0.32
C ASP A 30 5.78 6.48 -0.32
N THR A 31 6.12 6.05 -1.50
CA THR A 31 5.47 4.93 -2.16
C THR A 31 5.95 3.68 -1.43
N ALA A 32 6.03 3.80 -0.14
CA ALA A 32 6.09 2.73 0.79
C ALA A 32 4.65 2.26 0.92
N SER A 33 4.39 1.07 0.35
CA SER A 33 3.34 0.19 0.84
C SER A 33 2.16 0.97 1.41
N ALA A 34 1.06 0.98 0.65
CA ALA A 34 -0.21 1.38 1.25
C ALA A 34 -0.31 0.65 2.59
N ASP A 35 0.05 1.36 3.64
CA ASP A 35 -0.22 0.99 5.00
C ASP A 35 -1.74 1.00 5.14
N MET A 36 -2.35 -0.08 4.69
CA MET A 36 -3.68 -0.43 5.10
C MET A 36 -3.50 -1.06 6.48
N THR A 37 -3.31 -0.22 7.48
CA THR A 37 -3.55 -0.55 8.87
C THR A 37 -5.04 -0.88 9.02
N LEU A 38 -5.39 -2.09 8.57
CA LEU A 38 -6.58 -2.75 9.06
C LEU A 38 -6.38 -2.89 10.57
N ALA A 39 -7.41 -2.54 11.32
CA ALA A 39 -7.38 -2.43 12.76
C ALA A 39 -6.57 -3.56 13.41
N PHE A 40 -5.37 -3.23 13.84
CA PHE A 40 -4.51 -4.13 14.61
C PHE A 40 -5.17 -4.41 15.94
N ASP A 41 -5.50 -5.66 16.21
CA ASP A 41 -5.98 -6.09 17.52
C ASP A 41 -4.77 -6.49 18.37
N PRO A 42 -4.45 -5.75 19.43
CA PRO A 42 -3.30 -6.05 20.28
C PRO A 42 -3.45 -7.36 21.06
N ASN A 43 -4.66 -7.93 21.13
CA ASN A 43 -4.94 -9.19 21.82
C ASN A 43 -4.98 -10.39 20.87
N ALA A 44 -4.85 -10.17 19.56
CA ALA A 44 -4.86 -11.26 18.59
C ALA A 44 -3.53 -12.01 18.56
N THR A 45 -3.59 -13.30 18.28
CA THR A 45 -2.42 -14.13 18.02
C THR A 45 -2.12 -14.10 16.52
N TYR A 46 -0.98 -13.52 16.18
CA TYR A 46 -0.54 -13.40 14.79
C TYR A 46 0.45 -14.50 14.43
N ALA A 47 0.18 -15.17 13.33
CA ALA A 47 1.09 -16.10 12.68
C ALA A 47 1.66 -15.49 11.41
N LYS A 48 2.83 -15.97 11.01
CA LYS A 48 3.47 -15.60 9.74
C LYS A 48 3.49 -16.81 8.83
N ALA A 49 3.08 -16.62 7.59
CA ALA A 49 3.18 -17.66 6.57
C ALA A 49 4.02 -17.17 5.40
N GLU A 50 4.81 -18.07 4.86
CA GLU A 50 5.50 -17.93 3.59
C GLU A 50 5.03 -19.02 2.63
N PHE A 51 4.82 -18.62 1.37
CA PHE A 51 4.44 -19.57 0.33
C PHE A 51 4.85 -19.09 -1.05
N GLY A 52 5.16 -20.04 -1.91
CA GLY A 52 5.43 -19.77 -3.31
C GLY A 52 4.14 -19.48 -4.09
N ILE A 53 4.23 -18.61 -5.09
CA ILE A 53 3.13 -18.35 -6.03
C ILE A 53 3.62 -18.58 -7.45
N GLU A 54 3.03 -19.56 -8.12
CA GLU A 54 3.24 -19.80 -9.55
C GLU A 54 2.20 -19.07 -10.41
N GLY A 55 2.51 -18.88 -11.69
CA GLY A 55 1.62 -18.28 -12.67
C GLY A 55 1.68 -16.76 -12.74
N MET A 56 2.48 -16.11 -11.93
CA MET A 56 2.72 -14.66 -12.06
C MET A 56 3.58 -14.38 -13.29
N THR A 57 3.14 -13.44 -14.13
CA THR A 57 3.84 -13.04 -15.36
C THR A 57 4.46 -11.64 -15.28
N CYS A 58 4.06 -10.84 -14.30
CA CYS A 58 4.58 -9.49 -14.10
C CYS A 58 4.54 -9.03 -12.64
N ALA A 59 5.52 -8.23 -12.25
CA ALA A 59 5.63 -7.70 -10.89
C ALA A 59 4.51 -6.70 -10.56
N ILE A 60 4.24 -5.75 -11.45
CA ILE A 60 3.32 -4.64 -11.19
C ILE A 60 1.86 -5.10 -11.23
N GLY A 61 1.49 -5.90 -12.22
CA GLY A 61 0.12 -6.39 -12.37
C GLY A 61 -0.20 -7.55 -11.45
N CYS A 62 0.52 -8.67 -11.60
CA CYS A 62 0.20 -9.92 -10.92
C CYS A 62 0.53 -9.89 -9.44
N ALA A 63 1.79 -9.63 -9.07
CA ALA A 63 2.24 -9.65 -7.68
C ALA A 63 1.50 -8.60 -6.83
N LYS A 64 1.38 -7.37 -7.32
CA LYS A 64 0.66 -6.31 -6.61
C LYS A 64 -0.84 -6.56 -6.49
N THR A 65 -1.45 -7.22 -7.45
CA THR A 65 -2.88 -7.60 -7.37
C THR A 65 -3.10 -8.63 -6.29
N ILE A 66 -2.26 -9.66 -6.22
CA ILE A 66 -2.32 -10.69 -5.19
C ILE A 66 -2.06 -10.07 -3.81
N GLU A 67 -1.00 -9.29 -3.66
CA GLU A 67 -0.64 -8.59 -2.44
C GLU A 67 -1.81 -7.75 -1.89
N ARG A 68 -2.45 -6.95 -2.74
CA ARG A 68 -3.60 -6.13 -2.36
C ARG A 68 -4.83 -6.95 -1.97
N LYS A 69 -5.06 -8.07 -2.61
CA LYS A 69 -6.18 -8.94 -2.27
C LYS A 69 -5.99 -9.61 -0.93
N ILE A 70 -4.79 -10.08 -0.63
CA ILE A 70 -4.44 -10.64 0.67
C ILE A 70 -4.50 -9.57 1.75
N ALA A 71 -3.90 -8.39 1.52
CA ALA A 71 -3.90 -7.29 2.46
C ALA A 71 -5.30 -6.76 2.84
N LYS A 72 -6.30 -6.97 1.98
CA LYS A 72 -7.70 -6.60 2.24
C LYS A 72 -8.49 -7.63 3.03
N MET A 73 -7.92 -8.78 3.31
CA MET A 73 -8.59 -9.78 4.13
C MET A 73 -8.66 -9.30 5.58
N ASP A 74 -9.84 -9.42 6.19
CA ASP A 74 -9.96 -9.14 7.62
C ASP A 74 -9.10 -10.11 8.43
N GLY A 75 -8.25 -9.57 9.27
CA GLY A 75 -7.27 -10.33 10.05
C GLY A 75 -5.86 -10.38 9.45
N VAL A 76 -5.63 -9.88 8.27
CA VAL A 76 -4.28 -9.76 7.70
C VAL A 76 -3.64 -8.45 8.18
N LYS A 77 -2.52 -8.57 8.87
CA LYS A 77 -1.74 -7.44 9.38
C LYS A 77 -0.69 -6.96 8.39
N TYR A 78 -0.09 -7.89 7.67
CA TYR A 78 0.97 -7.61 6.70
C TYR A 78 0.88 -8.58 5.53
N ALA A 79 1.09 -8.08 4.32
CA ALA A 79 1.20 -8.90 3.14
C ALA A 79 2.20 -8.28 2.16
N LYS A 80 3.12 -9.09 1.68
CA LYS A 80 4.07 -8.72 0.63
C LYS A 80 4.21 -9.87 -0.35
N VAL A 81 4.20 -9.56 -1.63
CA VAL A 81 4.46 -10.52 -2.69
C VAL A 81 5.67 -10.08 -3.50
N ASP A 82 6.71 -10.89 -3.44
CA ASP A 82 7.92 -10.71 -4.24
C ASP A 82 7.78 -11.48 -5.55
N PHE A 83 7.84 -10.76 -6.67
CA PHE A 83 7.73 -11.36 -8.00
C PHE A 83 8.97 -12.16 -8.38
N ASP A 84 10.15 -11.65 -8.11
CA ASP A 84 11.42 -12.24 -8.56
C ASP A 84 11.67 -13.57 -7.86
N LYS A 85 11.30 -13.65 -6.59
CA LYS A 85 11.40 -14.86 -5.77
C LYS A 85 10.16 -15.73 -5.83
N LYS A 86 9.09 -15.23 -6.44
CA LYS A 86 7.78 -15.87 -6.47
C LYS A 86 7.27 -16.23 -5.08
N LEU A 87 7.56 -15.39 -4.09
CA LEU A 87 7.32 -15.62 -2.68
C LEU A 87 6.30 -14.62 -2.13
N ALA A 88 5.34 -15.12 -1.39
CA ALA A 88 4.44 -14.33 -0.58
C ALA A 88 4.78 -14.47 0.90
N MET A 89 4.75 -13.36 1.61
CA MET A 89 4.96 -13.25 3.05
C MET A 89 3.75 -12.57 3.66
N VAL A 90 3.08 -13.24 4.58
CA VAL A 90 1.82 -12.77 5.17
C VAL A 90 1.85 -12.94 6.68
N GLU A 91 1.53 -11.88 7.42
CA GLU A 91 1.25 -11.93 8.86
C GLU A 91 -0.25 -11.75 9.08
N TYR A 92 -0.87 -12.69 9.76
CA TYR A 92 -2.33 -12.76 9.90
C TYR A 92 -2.75 -13.25 11.28
N ASP A 93 -3.96 -12.84 11.69
CA ASP A 93 -4.63 -13.32 12.90
C ASP A 93 -5.15 -14.74 12.66
N GLU A 94 -4.63 -15.70 13.42
CA GLU A 94 -5.02 -17.11 13.32
C GLU A 94 -6.50 -17.38 13.65
N ALA A 95 -7.13 -16.47 14.39
CA ALA A 95 -8.56 -16.58 14.70
C ALA A 95 -9.47 -16.21 13.53
N LYS A 96 -8.96 -15.44 12.57
CA LYS A 96 -9.73 -14.88 11.43
C LYS A 96 -9.35 -15.46 10.08
N VAL A 97 -8.09 -15.81 9.90
CA VAL A 97 -7.51 -16.24 8.61
C VAL A 97 -6.79 -17.55 8.79
N THR A 98 -7.03 -18.45 7.88
CA THR A 98 -6.31 -19.73 7.81
C THR A 98 -5.39 -19.77 6.58
N PRO A 99 -4.38 -20.65 6.55
CA PRO A 99 -3.57 -20.89 5.34
C PRO A 99 -4.43 -21.23 4.10
N ALA A 100 -5.51 -21.96 4.29
CA ALA A 100 -6.45 -22.29 3.20
C ALA A 100 -7.18 -21.05 2.64
N ASP A 101 -7.46 -20.06 3.48
CA ASP A 101 -8.08 -18.79 3.05
C ASP A 101 -7.09 -17.94 2.24
N LEU A 102 -5.80 -17.96 2.60
CA LEU A 102 -4.75 -17.33 1.81
C LEU A 102 -4.62 -17.96 0.43
N GLU A 103 -4.56 -19.28 0.34
CA GLU A 103 -4.53 -20.02 -0.93
C GLU A 103 -5.76 -19.73 -1.79
N LYS A 104 -6.93 -19.75 -1.20
CA LYS A 104 -8.19 -19.43 -1.89
C LYS A 104 -8.21 -17.99 -2.41
N THR A 105 -7.64 -17.04 -1.67
CA THR A 105 -7.56 -15.64 -2.09
C THR A 105 -6.60 -15.46 -3.26
N VAL A 106 -5.48 -16.16 -3.26
CA VAL A 106 -4.53 -16.18 -4.38
C VAL A 106 -5.17 -16.76 -5.64
N THR A 107 -5.82 -17.92 -5.54
CA THR A 107 -6.48 -18.55 -6.69
C THR A 107 -7.66 -17.72 -7.23
N LYS A 108 -8.39 -17.02 -6.37
CA LYS A 108 -9.43 -16.07 -6.78
C LYS A 108 -8.86 -14.79 -7.43
N ALA A 109 -7.60 -14.46 -7.20
CA ALA A 109 -6.94 -13.34 -7.86
C ALA A 109 -6.71 -13.61 -9.36
N GLY A 110 -6.57 -14.87 -9.75
CA GLY A 110 -6.46 -15.32 -11.12
C GLY A 110 -6.32 -16.83 -11.18
N GLU A 111 -7.00 -17.46 -12.12
CA GLU A 111 -7.03 -18.91 -12.29
C GLU A 111 -5.66 -19.54 -12.59
N ALA A 112 -4.73 -18.71 -13.11
CA ALA A 112 -3.36 -19.14 -13.38
C ALA A 112 -2.49 -19.25 -12.12
N TYR A 113 -2.91 -18.62 -11.02
CA TYR A 113 -2.09 -18.57 -9.81
C TYR A 113 -2.27 -19.83 -8.97
N LYS A 114 -1.14 -20.39 -8.55
CA LYS A 114 -1.09 -21.57 -7.69
C LYS A 114 -0.17 -21.31 -6.50
N VAL A 115 -0.62 -21.70 -5.33
CA VAL A 115 0.18 -21.67 -4.11
C VAL A 115 1.00 -22.94 -4.00
N LYS A 116 2.27 -22.79 -3.63
CA LYS A 116 3.19 -23.90 -3.33
C LYS A 116 3.91 -23.68 -2.02
N ASP A 117 4.31 -24.78 -1.40
CA ASP A 117 5.18 -24.79 -0.23
C ASP A 117 4.73 -23.85 0.91
N MET A 118 3.42 -23.85 1.18
CA MET A 118 2.84 -23.09 2.28
C MET A 118 3.40 -23.58 3.61
N LYS A 119 4.02 -22.69 4.35
CA LYS A 119 4.57 -22.96 5.69
C LYS A 119 4.37 -21.79 6.63
N THR A 120 4.11 -22.13 7.87
CA THR A 120 4.13 -21.14 8.96
C THR A 120 5.56 -20.98 9.42
N VAL A 121 6.00 -19.73 9.59
CA VAL A 121 7.36 -19.36 9.99
C VAL A 121 7.31 -18.41 11.18
N GLU A 122 8.34 -18.42 12.00
CA GLU A 122 8.47 -17.45 13.09
C GLU A 122 8.98 -16.11 12.61
N GLU A 123 9.86 -16.13 11.62
CA GLU A 123 10.39 -14.94 10.94
C GLU A 123 10.37 -15.15 9.43
N PHE A 124 10.15 -14.05 8.69
CA PHE A 124 10.25 -14.08 7.23
C PHE A 124 11.69 -14.29 6.80
N SER A 125 11.88 -15.06 5.73
CA SER A 125 13.20 -15.33 5.14
C SER A 125 13.85 -14.07 4.59
N GLU A 126 13.05 -13.02 4.41
CA GLU A 126 13.50 -11.72 3.93
C GLU A 126 13.14 -10.60 4.91
N LYS A 127 14.12 -9.77 5.16
CA LYS A 127 13.95 -8.47 5.83
C LYS A 127 14.08 -7.36 4.82
#